data_fbc2221fd17157795c4c89ef935c3158
#
_entry.id   fbc2221fd17157795c4c89ef935c3158
#
_cell.length_a   1.000
_cell.length_b   1.000
_cell.length_c   1.000
_cell.angle_alpha   90.00
_cell.angle_beta   90.00
_cell.angle_gamma   90.00
#
_symmetry.space_group_name_H-M   'P 1'
#
loop_
_entity.id
_entity.type
_entity.pdbx_description
1 polymer ?
#
loop_
_entity_poly.entity_id
_entity_poly.type
_entity_poly.pdbx_seq_one_letter_code
_entity_poly.pdbx_strand_id
1 'polypeptide(L)'
;PSFPAVSSVTTVTEDEIFIKLVNMEGKTDPIEISLDCGVEREYEAVLLTGEKTAENTFEEPEKVSDKTVKMEGASKKFIYEAPAYSVSVLRLKKKQAFNPYLPSWEYIPDGEPYVFGDRVYVYGSHDFYNGHVFCLGDYVCWSAPVDNLADWRYEGVIYPKTEDPLNRDGKMCLYAPDVTVGPDGRYYLYYVLD
;
A
#
# COMPACT_ATOMS: atom_id res chain seq x y z
N PRO A 1 -38.68 -14.24 8.47
CA PRO A 1 -37.49 -13.61 7.87
C PRO A 1 -36.24 -14.41 8.28
N SER A 2 -35.48 -14.90 7.30
CA SER A 2 -34.16 -15.50 7.58
C SER A 2 -33.14 -14.36 7.70
N PHE A 3 -32.44 -14.29 8.82
CA PHE A 3 -31.29 -13.41 8.94
C PHE A 3 -30.08 -14.04 8.26
N PRO A 4 -29.17 -13.24 7.68
CA PRO A 4 -27.93 -13.79 7.14
C PRO A 4 -27.09 -14.38 8.28
N ALA A 5 -26.35 -15.47 7.98
CA ALA A 5 -25.50 -16.17 8.95
C ALA A 5 -24.42 -15.21 9.52
N VAL A 6 -23.91 -14.32 8.70
CA VAL A 6 -23.00 -13.25 9.10
C VAL A 6 -23.57 -11.90 8.68
N SER A 7 -23.49 -10.93 9.58
CA SER A 7 -23.85 -9.53 9.31
C SER A 7 -22.63 -8.65 9.53
N SER A 8 -22.51 -7.60 8.72
CA SER A 8 -21.37 -6.68 8.79
C SER A 8 -21.78 -5.21 8.70
N VAL A 9 -21.00 -4.35 9.35
CA VAL A 9 -21.05 -2.88 9.24
C VAL A 9 -19.63 -2.36 9.20
N THR A 10 -19.33 -1.49 8.24
CA THR A 10 -18.04 -0.83 8.13
C THR A 10 -18.17 0.65 8.40
N THR A 11 -17.26 1.19 9.20
CA THR A 11 -17.09 2.64 9.43
C THR A 11 -15.66 3.02 9.11
N VAL A 12 -15.47 4.22 8.56
CA VAL A 12 -14.17 4.72 8.09
C VAL A 12 -13.91 6.09 8.68
N THR A 13 -12.69 6.30 9.17
CA THR A 13 -12.13 7.60 9.54
C THR A 13 -11.08 8.02 8.53
N GLU A 14 -10.39 9.13 8.77
CA GLU A 14 -9.24 9.56 7.96
C GLU A 14 -8.15 8.49 7.92
N ASP A 15 -7.81 7.90 9.08
CA ASP A 15 -6.66 7.01 9.26
C ASP A 15 -7.01 5.54 9.44
N GLU A 16 -8.27 5.21 9.72
CA GLU A 16 -8.65 3.86 10.14
C GLU A 16 -9.95 3.37 9.48
N ILE A 17 -10.05 2.05 9.40
CA ILE A 17 -11.25 1.33 8.98
C ILE A 17 -11.65 0.39 10.13
N PHE A 18 -12.91 0.46 10.53
CA PHE A 18 -13.50 -0.44 11.52
C PHE A 18 -14.52 -1.34 10.82
N ILE A 19 -14.27 -2.65 10.83
CA ILE A 19 -15.18 -3.66 10.29
C ILE A 19 -15.77 -4.42 11.46
N LYS A 20 -17.09 -4.29 11.63
CA LYS A 20 -17.85 -4.98 12.67
C LYS A 20 -18.56 -6.16 12.04
N LEU A 21 -18.32 -7.35 12.56
CA LEU A 21 -18.86 -8.61 12.07
C LEU A 21 -19.60 -9.32 13.19
N VAL A 22 -20.75 -9.90 12.88
CA VAL A 22 -21.52 -10.76 13.80
C VAL A 22 -21.69 -12.11 13.11
N ASN A 23 -21.10 -13.15 13.68
CA ASN A 23 -21.30 -14.53 13.26
C ASN A 23 -22.26 -15.24 14.24
N MET A 24 -23.46 -15.58 13.78
CA MET A 24 -24.47 -16.27 14.59
C MET A 24 -24.44 -17.78 14.43
N GLU A 25 -23.53 -18.31 13.60
CA GLU A 25 -23.37 -19.74 13.37
C GLU A 25 -22.47 -20.42 14.40
N GLY A 26 -22.73 -21.71 14.66
CA GLY A 26 -21.91 -22.54 15.55
C GLY A 26 -20.61 -23.04 14.94
N LYS A 27 -20.11 -22.38 13.91
CA LYS A 27 -18.85 -22.69 13.22
C LYS A 27 -18.12 -21.41 12.84
N THR A 28 -16.82 -21.52 12.71
CA THR A 28 -16.00 -20.46 12.12
C THR A 28 -16.38 -20.29 10.65
N ASP A 29 -16.48 -19.04 10.20
CA ASP A 29 -16.85 -18.70 8.82
C ASP A 29 -15.77 -17.82 8.18
N PRO A 30 -15.15 -18.22 7.05
CA PRO A 30 -14.18 -17.42 6.34
C PRO A 30 -14.89 -16.27 5.60
N ILE A 31 -14.58 -15.05 5.98
CA ILE A 31 -15.14 -13.83 5.40
C ILE A 31 -14.08 -13.17 4.52
N GLU A 32 -14.37 -13.07 3.22
CA GLU A 32 -13.52 -12.29 2.32
C GLU A 32 -13.79 -10.80 2.54
N ILE A 33 -12.73 -10.07 2.92
CA ILE A 33 -12.74 -8.62 3.09
C ILE A 33 -12.02 -8.01 1.89
N SER A 34 -12.70 -7.07 1.21
CA SER A 34 -12.16 -6.32 0.07
C SER A 34 -12.28 -4.82 0.37
N LEU A 35 -11.15 -4.11 0.33
CA LEU A 35 -11.01 -2.70 0.65
C LEU A 35 -10.67 -1.91 -0.63
N ASP A 36 -11.00 -0.64 -0.64
CA ASP A 36 -10.68 0.29 -1.72
C ASP A 36 -9.29 0.95 -1.56
N CYS A 37 -8.67 0.81 -0.37
CA CYS A 37 -7.34 1.35 -0.07
C CYS A 37 -6.43 0.30 0.58
N GLY A 38 -5.12 0.58 0.58
CA GLY A 38 -4.13 -0.22 1.31
C GLY A 38 -4.24 -0.03 2.83
N VAL A 39 -3.96 -1.08 3.58
CA VAL A 39 -3.92 -1.07 5.05
C VAL A 39 -2.63 -1.68 5.55
N GLU A 40 -2.26 -1.35 6.80
CA GLU A 40 -1.15 -2.00 7.49
C GLU A 40 -1.42 -3.51 7.63
N ARG A 41 -0.34 -4.30 7.58
CA ARG A 41 -0.44 -5.78 7.67
C ARG A 41 -0.91 -6.24 9.04
N GLU A 42 -0.46 -5.54 10.09
CA GLU A 42 -0.88 -5.78 11.47
C GLU A 42 -2.15 -5.00 11.78
N TYR A 43 -3.08 -5.64 12.50
CA TYR A 43 -4.33 -5.03 12.92
C TYR A 43 -4.79 -5.56 14.27
N GLU A 44 -5.71 -4.87 14.90
CA GLU A 44 -6.35 -5.29 16.15
C GLU A 44 -7.74 -5.85 15.88
N ALA A 45 -8.07 -6.95 16.54
CA ALA A 45 -9.42 -7.48 16.59
C ALA A 45 -9.93 -7.51 18.04
N VAL A 46 -11.04 -6.82 18.29
CA VAL A 46 -11.78 -6.95 19.55
C VAL A 46 -12.83 -8.04 19.34
N LEU A 47 -12.72 -9.11 20.09
CA LEU A 47 -13.52 -10.33 19.95
C LEU A 47 -14.38 -10.54 21.19
N LEU A 48 -15.68 -10.66 20.99
CA LEU A 48 -16.62 -11.18 21.96
C LEU A 48 -17.12 -12.51 21.43
N THR A 49 -16.82 -13.61 22.13
CA THR A 49 -17.24 -14.94 21.74
C THR A 49 -17.55 -15.80 22.96
N GLY A 50 -18.40 -16.80 22.80
CA GLY A 50 -18.79 -17.72 23.86
C GLY A 50 -19.71 -18.82 23.32
N GLU A 51 -20.06 -19.76 24.20
CA GLU A 51 -21.10 -20.73 23.90
C GLU A 51 -22.45 -20.00 23.69
N LYS A 52 -23.32 -20.52 22.84
CA LYS A 52 -24.61 -19.91 22.46
C LYS A 52 -25.47 -19.51 23.66
N THR A 53 -25.37 -20.25 24.76
CA THR A 53 -26.13 -20.05 26.00
C THR A 53 -25.27 -19.50 27.15
N ALA A 54 -24.04 -19.05 26.83
CA ALA A 54 -23.17 -18.46 27.83
C ALA A 54 -23.71 -17.09 28.28
N GLU A 55 -23.78 -16.90 29.58
CA GLU A 55 -24.20 -15.65 30.20
C GLU A 55 -23.30 -15.29 31.37
N ASN A 56 -23.18 -14.02 31.66
CA ASN A 56 -22.49 -13.55 32.84
C ASN A 56 -23.42 -13.69 34.05
N THR A 57 -22.89 -14.26 35.13
CA THR A 57 -23.59 -14.39 36.42
C THR A 57 -22.91 -13.56 37.49
N PHE A 58 -23.50 -13.53 38.67
CA PHE A 58 -22.89 -12.85 39.82
C PHE A 58 -21.59 -13.49 40.27
N GLU A 59 -21.48 -14.83 40.09
CA GLU A 59 -20.31 -15.62 40.41
C GLU A 59 -19.26 -15.58 39.32
N GLU A 60 -19.68 -15.43 38.04
CA GLU A 60 -18.81 -15.38 36.84
C GLU A 60 -19.13 -14.13 36.00
N PRO A 61 -18.82 -12.92 36.46
CA PRO A 61 -19.26 -11.68 35.82
C PRO A 61 -18.55 -11.40 34.49
N GLU A 62 -17.43 -12.08 34.22
CA GLU A 62 -16.61 -11.89 32.98
C GLU A 62 -16.54 -13.18 32.15
N LYS A 63 -17.46 -14.12 32.35
CA LYS A 63 -17.51 -15.36 31.58
C LYS A 63 -17.65 -15.10 30.06
N VAL A 64 -18.42 -14.09 29.71
CA VAL A 64 -18.50 -13.53 28.35
C VAL A 64 -17.99 -12.11 28.42
N SER A 65 -16.77 -11.90 27.95
CA SER A 65 -16.11 -10.60 27.90
C SER A 65 -15.36 -10.43 26.58
N ASP A 66 -15.13 -9.20 26.19
CA ASP A 66 -14.34 -8.89 25.01
C ASP A 66 -12.84 -9.08 25.27
N LYS A 67 -12.12 -9.46 24.21
CA LYS A 67 -10.66 -9.62 24.21
C LYS A 67 -10.07 -8.94 23.00
N THR A 68 -9.06 -8.12 23.22
CA THR A 68 -8.29 -7.52 22.13
C THR A 68 -7.13 -8.46 21.74
N VAL A 69 -7.06 -8.81 20.48
CA VAL A 69 -6.04 -9.68 19.89
C VAL A 69 -5.34 -8.92 18.76
N LYS A 70 -4.00 -8.98 18.74
CA LYS A 70 -3.21 -8.53 17.60
C LYS A 70 -3.20 -9.62 16.54
N MET A 71 -3.47 -9.25 15.33
CA MET A 71 -3.55 -10.11 14.17
C MET A 71 -2.67 -9.58 13.04
N GLU A 72 -2.31 -10.45 12.13
CA GLU A 72 -1.49 -10.15 10.94
C GLU A 72 -2.16 -10.66 9.67
N GLY A 73 -1.71 -10.15 8.53
CA GLY A 73 -2.15 -10.62 7.22
C GLY A 73 -3.22 -9.75 6.57
N ALA A 74 -3.56 -8.59 7.17
CA ALA A 74 -4.43 -7.64 6.51
C ALA A 74 -3.76 -7.10 5.23
N SER A 75 -4.57 -6.88 4.21
CA SER A 75 -4.19 -6.32 2.92
C SER A 75 -5.43 -5.74 2.25
N LYS A 76 -5.30 -5.20 1.05
CA LYS A 76 -6.45 -4.71 0.27
C LYS A 76 -7.52 -5.80 0.06
N LYS A 77 -7.10 -7.08 0.00
CA LYS A 77 -7.99 -8.22 -0.07
C LYS A 77 -7.45 -9.36 0.79
N PHE A 78 -8.21 -9.78 1.80
CA PHE A 78 -7.80 -10.84 2.72
C PHE A 78 -9.00 -11.61 3.28
N ILE A 79 -8.73 -12.76 3.88
CA ILE A 79 -9.76 -13.58 4.54
C ILE A 79 -9.63 -13.40 6.05
N TYR A 80 -10.75 -13.12 6.69
CA TYR A 80 -10.89 -13.14 8.14
C TYR A 80 -11.72 -14.33 8.58
N GLU A 81 -11.17 -15.15 9.46
CA GLU A 81 -11.85 -16.31 10.07
C GLU A 81 -12.73 -15.84 11.23
N ALA A 82 -14.00 -15.55 10.96
CA ALA A 82 -14.95 -15.11 11.98
C ALA A 82 -15.31 -16.26 12.92
N PRO A 83 -14.96 -16.21 14.22
CA PRO A 83 -15.23 -17.32 15.15
C PRO A 83 -16.72 -17.62 15.28
N ALA A 84 -17.04 -18.86 15.66
CA ALA A 84 -18.42 -19.28 15.98
C ALA A 84 -19.02 -18.38 17.09
N TYR A 85 -20.29 -18.03 16.97
CA TYR A 85 -21.04 -17.23 17.95
C TYR A 85 -20.25 -16.01 18.45
N SER A 86 -19.82 -15.14 17.52
CA SER A 86 -18.94 -14.03 17.83
C SER A 86 -19.45 -12.69 17.34
N VAL A 87 -19.01 -11.64 18.04
CA VAL A 87 -18.93 -10.28 17.55
C VAL A 87 -17.44 -9.92 17.41
N SER A 88 -17.03 -9.52 16.23
CA SER A 88 -15.66 -9.13 15.95
C SER A 88 -15.65 -7.66 15.49
N VAL A 89 -14.74 -6.86 16.05
CA VAL A 89 -14.47 -5.50 15.57
C VAL A 89 -13.01 -5.47 15.11
N LEU A 90 -12.80 -5.45 13.81
CA LEU A 90 -11.46 -5.32 13.22
C LEU A 90 -11.13 -3.85 13.09
N ARG A 91 -9.98 -3.45 13.61
CA ARG A 91 -9.42 -2.10 13.51
C ARG A 91 -8.20 -2.13 12.62
N LEU A 92 -8.34 -1.60 11.43
CA LEU A 92 -7.33 -1.57 10.39
C LEU A 92 -6.81 -0.15 10.23
N LYS A 93 -5.49 0.04 10.26
CA LYS A 93 -4.88 1.33 9.93
C LYS A 93 -4.68 1.44 8.44
N LYS A 94 -5.09 2.55 7.84
CA LYS A 94 -4.81 2.85 6.45
C LYS A 94 -3.33 3.12 6.25
N LYS A 95 -2.78 2.66 5.14
CA LYS A 95 -1.46 3.10 4.70
C LYS A 95 -1.55 4.53 4.21
N GLN A 96 -0.67 5.38 4.72
CA GLN A 96 -0.60 6.79 4.35
C GLN A 96 0.57 7.01 3.41
N ALA A 97 0.34 7.74 2.34
CA ALA A 97 1.41 8.29 1.52
C ALA A 97 2.00 9.52 2.23
N PHE A 98 3.30 9.64 2.19
CA PHE A 98 4.02 10.76 2.78
C PHE A 98 4.42 11.79 1.72
N ASN A 99 4.53 13.04 2.12
CA ASN A 99 5.09 14.09 1.29
C ASN A 99 6.18 14.83 2.10
N PRO A 100 7.44 14.84 1.65
CA PRO A 100 7.94 14.29 0.36
C PRO A 100 7.87 12.75 0.32
N TYR A 101 7.60 12.20 -0.85
CA TYR A 101 7.43 10.75 -1.04
C TYR A 101 8.73 10.00 -1.29
N LEU A 102 9.79 10.70 -1.74
CA LEU A 102 11.15 10.17 -1.87
C LEU A 102 12.04 10.57 -0.69
N PRO A 103 13.14 9.85 -0.45
CA PRO A 103 14.12 10.22 0.58
C PRO A 103 14.68 11.62 0.37
N SER A 104 15.02 12.32 1.45
CA SER A 104 15.49 13.71 1.42
C SER A 104 16.85 13.91 0.72
N TRP A 105 17.55 12.85 0.37
CA TRP A 105 18.82 12.87 -0.37
C TRP A 105 18.63 12.62 -1.88
N GLU A 106 17.40 12.33 -2.31
CA GLU A 106 17.06 12.09 -3.72
C GLU A 106 16.52 13.36 -4.38
N TYR A 107 17.07 13.69 -5.53
CA TYR A 107 16.71 14.90 -6.28
C TYR A 107 16.38 14.53 -7.73
N ILE A 108 15.11 14.36 -8.00
CA ILE A 108 14.58 14.05 -9.34
C ILE A 108 13.70 15.22 -9.81
N PRO A 109 14.29 16.28 -10.39
CA PRO A 109 13.51 17.32 -11.06
C PRO A 109 12.87 16.77 -12.32
N ASP A 110 11.80 17.41 -12.77
CA ASP A 110 11.05 17.06 -13.99
C ASP A 110 10.52 15.61 -13.98
N GLY A 111 10.33 15.03 -12.78
CA GLY A 111 9.86 13.65 -12.62
C GLY A 111 8.38 13.53 -12.94
N GLU A 112 8.03 12.84 -14.03
CA GLU A 112 6.63 12.53 -14.35
C GLU A 112 6.26 11.14 -13.86
N PRO A 113 5.11 11.01 -13.14
CA PRO A 113 4.65 9.71 -12.66
C PRO A 113 3.83 8.98 -13.74
N TYR A 114 4.16 7.73 -13.99
CA TYR A 114 3.42 6.83 -14.86
C TYR A 114 2.96 5.56 -14.15
N VAL A 115 1.77 5.10 -14.48
CA VAL A 115 1.26 3.81 -14.01
C VAL A 115 1.45 2.75 -15.08
N PHE A 116 2.27 1.74 -14.75
CA PHE A 116 2.43 0.54 -15.56
C PHE A 116 2.08 -0.70 -14.71
N GLY A 117 1.04 -1.40 -15.12
CA GLY A 117 0.51 -2.52 -14.34
C GLY A 117 -0.07 -2.06 -13.00
N ASP A 118 0.46 -2.58 -11.92
CA ASP A 118 0.03 -2.32 -10.54
C ASP A 118 0.96 -1.33 -9.79
N ARG A 119 1.89 -0.66 -10.50
CA ARG A 119 2.87 0.24 -9.89
C ARG A 119 2.89 1.62 -10.55
N VAL A 120 3.12 2.62 -9.72
CA VAL A 120 3.49 3.98 -10.14
C VAL A 120 5.01 4.01 -10.27
N TYR A 121 5.51 4.56 -11.37
CA TYR A 121 6.93 4.79 -11.62
C TYR A 121 7.19 6.28 -11.74
N VAL A 122 8.31 6.73 -11.19
CA VAL A 122 8.81 8.10 -11.34
C VAL A 122 10.20 8.03 -11.97
N TYR A 123 10.33 8.72 -13.08
CA TYR A 123 11.58 8.95 -13.79
C TYR A 123 11.81 10.46 -13.83
N GLY A 124 13.03 10.89 -13.86
CA GLY A 124 13.33 12.31 -13.99
C GLY A 124 14.80 12.55 -14.29
N SER A 125 15.12 13.78 -14.57
CA SER A 125 16.49 14.25 -14.51
C SER A 125 17.04 13.93 -13.11
N HIS A 126 18.36 13.83 -12.95
CA HIS A 126 18.94 13.46 -11.67
C HIS A 126 20.00 14.49 -11.23
N ASP A 127 19.70 15.19 -10.16
CA ASP A 127 20.57 16.19 -9.57
C ASP A 127 21.45 15.61 -8.47
N PHE A 128 22.60 16.24 -8.24
CA PHE A 128 23.45 15.94 -7.08
C PHE A 128 23.44 17.12 -6.11
N TYR A 129 23.44 16.82 -4.81
CA TYR A 129 23.56 17.83 -3.79
C TYR A 129 24.84 18.65 -3.98
N ASN A 130 24.73 19.97 -3.99
CA ASN A 130 25.83 20.91 -4.32
C ASN A 130 26.47 20.67 -5.70
N GLY A 131 25.78 20.09 -6.64
CA GLY A 131 26.22 20.03 -8.04
C GLY A 131 26.45 21.43 -8.60
N HIS A 132 27.46 21.59 -9.48
CA HIS A 132 27.78 22.88 -10.10
C HIS A 132 26.78 23.27 -11.19
N VAL A 133 25.97 22.33 -11.66
CA VAL A 133 24.86 22.48 -12.61
C VAL A 133 23.83 21.39 -12.27
N PHE A 134 22.61 21.51 -12.78
CA PHE A 134 21.56 20.49 -12.64
C PHE A 134 21.74 19.35 -13.66
N CYS A 135 21.05 18.22 -13.44
CA CYS A 135 21.02 17.03 -14.31
C CYS A 135 22.40 16.37 -14.53
N LEU A 136 23.25 16.36 -13.51
CA LEU A 136 24.57 15.77 -13.58
C LEU A 136 24.59 14.25 -13.52
N GLY A 137 23.52 13.66 -12.96
CA GLY A 137 23.40 12.22 -12.76
C GLY A 137 22.94 11.44 -13.98
N ASP A 138 22.98 10.12 -13.85
CA ASP A 138 22.31 9.17 -14.75
C ASP A 138 20.82 9.14 -14.45
N TYR A 139 19.97 8.72 -15.39
CA TYR A 139 18.57 8.54 -15.08
C TYR A 139 18.33 7.39 -14.11
N VAL A 140 17.59 7.68 -13.06
CA VAL A 140 17.17 6.73 -12.04
C VAL A 140 15.66 6.56 -12.06
N CYS A 141 15.19 5.47 -11.46
CA CYS A 141 13.77 5.18 -11.37
C CYS A 141 13.40 4.78 -9.94
N TRP A 142 12.26 5.28 -9.50
CA TRP A 142 11.59 4.88 -8.27
C TRP A 142 10.20 4.38 -8.59
N SER A 143 9.70 3.41 -7.81
CA SER A 143 8.35 2.91 -7.99
C SER A 143 7.66 2.60 -6.67
N ALA A 144 6.33 2.69 -6.66
CA ALA A 144 5.49 2.26 -5.54
C ALA A 144 4.26 1.50 -6.07
N PRO A 145 3.68 0.57 -5.29
CA PRO A 145 2.38 -0.01 -5.63
C PRO A 145 1.30 1.08 -5.72
N VAL A 146 0.40 1.01 -6.71
CA VAL A 146 -0.70 2.00 -6.86
C VAL A 146 -1.64 2.05 -5.65
N ASP A 147 -1.72 0.98 -4.89
CA ASP A 147 -2.53 0.89 -3.68
C ASP A 147 -1.75 1.20 -2.39
N ASN A 148 -0.47 1.55 -2.51
CA ASN A 148 0.39 1.88 -1.37
C ASN A 148 1.51 2.86 -1.76
N LEU A 149 1.17 4.12 -1.95
CA LEU A 149 2.14 5.19 -2.28
C LEU A 149 3.06 5.58 -1.11
N ALA A 150 3.05 4.84 -0.01
CA ALA A 150 4.05 4.96 1.07
C ALA A 150 5.23 4.00 0.89
N ASP A 151 5.14 3.03 -0.03
CA ASP A 151 6.12 1.96 -0.22
C ASP A 151 6.95 2.18 -1.49
N TRP A 152 7.67 3.30 -1.52
CA TRP A 152 8.60 3.62 -2.60
C TRP A 152 9.88 2.81 -2.50
N ARG A 153 10.29 2.23 -3.61
CA ARG A 153 11.58 1.55 -3.72
C ARG A 153 12.40 2.10 -4.88
N TYR A 154 13.70 2.09 -4.70
CA TYR A 154 14.66 2.41 -5.74
C TYR A 154 14.79 1.25 -6.73
N GLU A 155 14.52 1.52 -8.01
CA GLU A 155 14.65 0.52 -9.09
C GLU A 155 16.04 0.52 -9.72
N GLY A 156 16.84 1.54 -9.44
CA GLY A 156 18.20 1.67 -9.93
C GLY A 156 18.38 2.70 -11.03
N VAL A 157 19.59 2.71 -11.58
CA VAL A 157 19.92 3.48 -12.79
C VAL A 157 19.29 2.78 -13.98
N ILE A 158 18.41 3.49 -14.70
CA ILE A 158 17.71 2.96 -15.87
C ILE A 158 18.40 3.31 -17.19
N TYR A 159 19.18 4.40 -17.19
CA TYR A 159 19.97 4.80 -18.36
C TYR A 159 21.22 5.59 -17.93
N PRO A 160 22.42 4.96 -17.99
CA PRO A 160 23.67 5.68 -17.80
C PRO A 160 23.92 6.62 -18.97
N LYS A 161 24.26 7.87 -18.68
CA LYS A 161 24.47 8.90 -19.71
C LYS A 161 25.60 8.57 -20.70
N THR A 162 26.55 7.72 -20.29
CA THR A 162 27.65 7.26 -21.13
C THR A 162 27.24 6.18 -22.15
N GLU A 163 26.02 5.63 -22.04
CA GLU A 163 25.47 4.72 -23.05
C GLU A 163 24.99 5.47 -24.30
N ASP A 164 24.71 6.77 -24.19
CA ASP A 164 24.38 7.57 -25.35
C ASP A 164 25.61 7.66 -26.31
N PRO A 165 25.40 7.38 -27.61
CA PRO A 165 26.48 7.42 -28.59
C PRO A 165 27.18 8.79 -28.72
N LEU A 166 26.47 9.88 -28.41
CA LEU A 166 26.98 11.24 -28.47
C LEU A 166 27.65 11.68 -27.17
N ASN A 167 27.51 10.93 -26.08
CA ASN A 167 27.98 11.29 -24.74
C ASN A 167 28.87 10.22 -24.10
N ARG A 168 29.71 9.56 -24.86
CA ARG A 168 30.60 8.49 -24.37
C ARG A 168 31.56 8.93 -23.26
N ASP A 169 31.90 10.20 -23.19
CA ASP A 169 32.75 10.77 -22.16
C ASP A 169 31.98 11.28 -20.93
N GLY A 170 30.63 11.20 -20.94
CA GLY A 170 29.77 11.54 -19.83
C GLY A 170 29.71 13.03 -19.45
N LYS A 171 30.15 13.93 -20.36
CA LYS A 171 30.19 15.38 -20.06
C LYS A 171 28.88 16.09 -20.28
N MET A 172 28.04 15.59 -21.18
CA MET A 172 26.74 16.16 -21.44
C MET A 172 25.74 15.71 -20.37
N CYS A 173 24.77 16.54 -20.08
CA CYS A 173 23.71 16.28 -19.14
C CYS A 173 22.49 15.64 -19.81
N LEU A 174 21.72 14.88 -19.05
CA LEU A 174 20.46 14.26 -19.47
C LEU A 174 19.30 15.01 -18.85
N TYR A 175 18.40 15.56 -19.67
CA TYR A 175 17.28 16.41 -19.23
C TYR A 175 15.93 15.77 -19.51
N ALA A 176 14.96 16.06 -18.63
CA ALA A 176 13.52 15.87 -18.79
C ALA A 176 13.13 14.59 -19.56
N PRO A 177 13.38 13.39 -18.98
CA PRO A 177 13.01 12.14 -19.63
C PRO A 177 11.50 11.92 -19.57
N ASP A 178 10.98 11.27 -20.61
CA ASP A 178 9.60 10.80 -20.67
C ASP A 178 9.58 9.34 -21.12
N VAL A 179 8.63 8.56 -20.60
CA VAL A 179 8.49 7.13 -20.92
C VAL A 179 7.09 6.84 -21.44
N THR A 180 6.98 6.19 -22.57
CA THR A 180 5.71 5.77 -23.12
C THR A 180 5.76 4.33 -23.63
N VAL A 181 4.57 3.73 -23.79
CA VAL A 181 4.42 2.39 -24.38
C VAL A 181 4.08 2.53 -25.85
N GLY A 182 4.92 1.96 -26.71
CA GLY A 182 4.68 1.93 -28.15
C GLY A 182 3.59 0.92 -28.55
N PRO A 183 3.13 0.97 -29.79
CA PRO A 183 2.12 0.06 -30.31
C PRO A 183 2.57 -1.41 -30.37
N ASP A 184 3.87 -1.65 -30.27
CA ASP A 184 4.51 -2.97 -30.20
C ASP A 184 4.64 -3.51 -28.75
N GLY A 185 4.11 -2.76 -27.75
CA GLY A 185 4.17 -3.11 -26.33
C GLY A 185 5.54 -2.86 -25.68
N ARG A 186 6.48 -2.24 -26.37
CA ARG A 186 7.77 -1.85 -25.80
C ARG A 186 7.69 -0.51 -25.13
N TYR A 187 8.54 -0.31 -24.11
CA TYR A 187 8.73 0.98 -23.46
C TYR A 187 9.78 1.79 -24.21
N TYR A 188 9.48 3.05 -24.45
CA TYR A 188 10.37 4.00 -25.13
C TYR A 188 10.69 5.15 -24.17
N LEU A 189 11.99 5.36 -23.96
CA LEU A 189 12.51 6.48 -23.20
C LEU A 189 12.89 7.61 -24.19
N TYR A 190 12.28 8.76 -24.02
CA TYR A 190 12.61 9.99 -24.72
C TYR A 190 13.34 10.93 -23.76
N TYR A 191 14.33 11.65 -24.24
CA TYR A 191 15.10 12.58 -23.42
C TYR A 191 15.80 13.64 -24.26
N VAL A 192 16.30 14.67 -23.61
CA VAL A 192 17.14 15.69 -24.19
C VAL A 192 18.57 15.54 -23.67
N LEU A 193 19.53 15.68 -24.57
CA LEU A 193 20.95 15.63 -24.28
C LEU A 193 21.58 16.97 -24.64
N ASP A 194 22.33 17.60 -23.69
CA ASP A 194 23.05 18.87 -23.89
C ASP A 194 24.30 18.93 -22.99
#